data_6a08418f23dc18fe14ee9ca3b751edac
#
_entry.id   6a08418f23dc18fe14ee9ca3b751edac
#
_cell.length_a   1.000
_cell.length_b   1.000
_cell.length_c   1.000
_cell.angle_alpha   90.00
_cell.angle_beta   90.00
_cell.angle_gamma   90.00
#
_symmetry.space_group_name_H-M   'P 1'
#
loop_
_entity.id
_entity.type
_entity.pdbx_description
1 polymer ?
#
loop_
_entity_poly.entity_id
_entity_poly.type
_entity_poly.pdbx_seq_one_letter_code
_entity_poly.pdbx_strand_id
1 'polypeptide(L)'
;HREKRIFVMEHLPLSVRVPIELDNPSIMRDEEKCIKCGMCKNVCTEKIGVHGTYSFEDTGNKAICINCGQCANVCPTGSITEKYEYQDVRRAIKEKRGTVIVSTSPSVRVAIGEEFGLPPGTFTQGKMVALLKKLGVDYVLDTNFSADLTICEEASELLDRIQNGGIL
;
A
#
# COMPACT_ATOMS: atom_id res chain seq x y z
N HIS A 1 7.65 12.15 26.44
CA HIS A 1 8.87 11.46 25.98
C HIS A 1 8.57 9.95 25.97
N ARG A 2 8.15 9.41 24.81
CA ARG A 2 8.17 7.97 24.57
C ARG A 2 9.56 7.62 24.10
N GLU A 3 10.33 6.96 24.93
CA GLU A 3 11.58 6.32 24.52
C GLU A 3 11.26 5.38 23.32
N LYS A 4 11.82 5.71 22.17
CA LYS A 4 11.87 4.81 21.03
C LYS A 4 12.77 3.65 21.45
N ARG A 5 12.19 2.55 21.89
CA ARG A 5 12.93 1.30 21.99
C ARG A 5 13.27 0.88 20.57
N ILE A 6 14.47 1.25 20.15
CA ILE A 6 15.11 0.65 18.99
C ILE A 6 15.37 -0.79 19.40
N PHE A 7 14.47 -1.69 19.00
CA PHE A 7 14.73 -3.11 19.08
C PHE A 7 15.77 -3.39 18.00
N VAL A 8 17.03 -3.38 18.38
CA VAL A 8 18.13 -3.82 17.54
C VAL A 8 17.89 -5.29 17.27
N MET A 9 17.57 -5.62 16.01
CA MET A 9 17.34 -6.99 15.54
C MET A 9 18.71 -7.74 15.43
N GLU A 10 19.51 -7.73 16.47
CA GLU A 10 20.89 -8.24 16.45
C GLU A 10 21.02 -9.77 16.35
N HIS A 11 19.95 -10.55 16.46
CA HIS A 11 20.11 -12.00 16.62
C HIS A 11 19.25 -12.90 15.70
N LEU A 12 18.69 -12.37 14.62
CA LEU A 12 18.00 -13.23 13.63
C LEU A 12 18.69 -13.09 12.28
N PRO A 13 19.06 -14.20 11.63
CA PRO A 13 19.61 -14.11 10.30
C PRO A 13 18.58 -13.39 9.42
N LEU A 14 18.96 -12.21 8.93
CA LEU A 14 18.20 -11.38 7.97
C LEU A 14 17.73 -12.21 6.74
N SER A 15 18.31 -13.42 6.59
CA SER A 15 18.04 -14.37 5.53
C SER A 15 16.67 -15.03 5.55
N VAL A 16 15.92 -15.00 6.66
CA VAL A 16 14.71 -15.83 6.80
C VAL A 16 13.42 -15.04 6.52
N ARG A 17 13.39 -13.74 6.76
CA ARG A 17 12.17 -12.94 6.60
C ARG A 17 12.47 -11.55 6.05
N VAL A 18 11.48 -10.95 5.41
CA VAL A 18 11.60 -9.58 4.94
C VAL A 18 11.65 -8.62 6.14
N PRO A 19 12.59 -7.68 6.23
CA PRO A 19 12.52 -6.64 7.25
C PRO A 19 11.38 -5.67 6.94
N ILE A 20 10.72 -5.20 8.00
CA ILE A 20 9.64 -4.21 7.93
C ILE A 20 9.96 -3.14 8.96
N GLU A 21 10.10 -1.92 8.50
CA GLU A 21 10.33 -0.77 9.36
C GLU A 21 9.09 -0.47 10.20
N LEU A 22 9.28 0.04 11.42
CA LEU A 22 8.17 0.34 12.34
C LEU A 22 7.23 1.43 11.82
N ASP A 23 7.75 2.31 10.99
CA ASP A 23 7.02 3.40 10.35
C ASP A 23 6.60 3.10 8.90
N ASN A 24 6.69 1.83 8.48
CA ASN A 24 6.24 1.42 7.15
C ASN A 24 4.78 1.87 6.93
N PRO A 25 4.49 2.56 5.80
CA PRO A 25 3.17 3.13 5.59
C PRO A 25 2.09 2.11 5.20
N SER A 26 2.47 0.93 4.72
CA SER A 26 1.54 -0.02 4.11
C SER A 26 1.28 -1.26 4.95
N ILE A 27 2.30 -1.78 5.61
CA ILE A 27 2.27 -3.07 6.30
C ILE A 27 2.85 -2.96 7.70
N MET A 28 2.43 -3.88 8.54
CA MET A 28 2.94 -4.04 9.90
C MET A 28 3.16 -5.51 10.21
N ARG A 29 4.05 -5.81 11.17
CA ARG A 29 4.30 -7.15 11.65
C ARG A 29 3.99 -7.28 13.12
N ASP A 30 3.25 -8.34 13.45
CA ASP A 30 3.10 -8.85 14.80
C ASP A 30 4.19 -9.92 15.02
N GLU A 31 5.19 -9.58 15.83
CA GLU A 31 6.33 -10.46 16.08
C GLU A 31 5.94 -11.74 16.84
N GLU A 32 4.89 -11.70 17.64
CA GLU A 32 4.44 -12.86 18.42
C GLU A 32 3.84 -13.96 17.55
N LYS A 33 3.21 -13.56 16.43
CA LYS A 33 2.62 -14.48 15.46
C LYS A 33 3.62 -15.02 14.44
N CYS A 34 4.82 -14.45 14.38
CA CYS A 34 5.80 -14.79 13.35
C CYS A 34 6.49 -16.13 13.60
N ILE A 35 6.19 -17.12 12.79
CA ILE A 35 6.84 -18.46 12.82
C ILE A 35 8.14 -18.56 12.01
N LYS A 36 8.63 -17.46 11.47
CA LYS A 36 9.90 -17.38 10.72
C LYS A 36 9.97 -18.32 9.51
N CYS A 37 8.85 -18.58 8.82
CA CYS A 37 8.78 -19.53 7.70
C CYS A 37 9.44 -19.04 6.40
N GLY A 38 9.80 -17.76 6.28
CA GLY A 38 10.48 -17.20 5.11
C GLY A 38 9.59 -16.87 3.90
N MET A 39 8.30 -17.18 3.92
CA MET A 39 7.40 -16.94 2.78
C MET A 39 7.34 -15.46 2.36
N CYS A 40 7.38 -14.55 3.31
CA CYS A 40 7.40 -13.11 3.03
C CYS A 40 8.67 -12.68 2.27
N LYS A 41 9.82 -13.25 2.60
CA LYS A 41 11.07 -13.02 1.87
C LYS A 41 10.98 -13.64 0.48
N ASN A 42 10.55 -14.88 0.37
CA ASN A 42 10.44 -15.57 -0.92
C ASN A 42 9.55 -14.80 -1.90
N VAL A 43 8.35 -14.36 -1.48
CA VAL A 43 7.50 -13.57 -2.38
C VAL A 43 8.16 -12.26 -2.80
N CYS A 44 8.84 -11.58 -1.89
CA CYS A 44 9.50 -10.31 -2.18
C CYS A 44 10.66 -10.48 -3.17
N THR A 45 11.51 -11.50 -2.96
CA THR A 45 12.69 -11.75 -3.81
C THR A 45 12.36 -12.42 -5.12
N GLU A 46 11.55 -13.50 -5.09
CA GLU A 46 11.36 -14.37 -6.24
C GLU A 46 10.18 -13.99 -7.12
N LYS A 47 9.16 -13.34 -6.53
CA LYS A 47 7.93 -13.01 -7.26
C LYS A 47 7.86 -11.52 -7.61
N ILE A 48 8.19 -10.65 -6.66
CA ILE A 48 8.15 -9.20 -6.86
C ILE A 48 9.51 -8.68 -7.38
N GLY A 49 10.60 -9.36 -7.06
CA GLY A 49 11.94 -9.04 -7.53
C GLY A 49 12.61 -7.84 -6.82
N VAL A 50 12.03 -7.33 -5.75
CA VAL A 50 12.57 -6.16 -5.03
C VAL A 50 13.91 -6.48 -4.41
N HIS A 51 14.05 -7.61 -3.76
CA HIS A 51 15.32 -8.07 -3.18
C HIS A 51 16.28 -8.71 -4.17
N GLY A 52 15.80 -9.08 -5.36
CA GLY A 52 16.67 -9.62 -6.42
C GLY A 52 17.61 -8.56 -7.01
N THR A 53 17.29 -7.28 -6.85
CA THR A 53 18.07 -6.17 -7.39
C THR A 53 19.02 -5.57 -6.35
N TYR A 54 18.68 -5.66 -5.05
CA TYR A 54 19.48 -5.07 -3.96
C TYR A 54 19.59 -6.06 -2.81
N SER A 55 20.83 -6.36 -2.36
CA SER A 55 21.04 -7.09 -1.12
C SER A 55 20.83 -6.16 0.08
N PHE A 56 20.41 -6.72 1.23
CA PHE A 56 20.34 -5.92 2.47
C PHE A 56 21.71 -5.43 2.92
N GLU A 57 22.75 -6.15 2.59
CA GLU A 57 24.14 -5.77 2.87
C GLU A 57 24.50 -4.48 2.13
N ASP A 58 24.13 -4.37 0.85
CA ASP A 58 24.40 -3.19 0.02
C ASP A 58 23.63 -1.95 0.49
N THR A 59 22.53 -2.13 1.20
CA THR A 59 21.70 -1.03 1.70
C THR A 59 21.97 -0.67 3.15
N GLY A 60 22.98 -1.30 3.78
CA GLY A 60 23.26 -1.11 5.19
C GLY A 60 22.12 -1.57 6.10
N ASN A 61 21.49 -2.70 5.75
CA ASN A 61 20.33 -3.28 6.42
C ASN A 61 19.05 -2.43 6.41
N LYS A 62 18.94 -1.48 5.51
CA LYS A 62 17.68 -0.77 5.29
C LYS A 62 16.71 -1.65 4.51
N ALA A 63 15.47 -1.66 4.94
CA ALA A 63 14.42 -2.33 4.19
C ALA A 63 14.17 -1.59 2.88
N ILE A 64 14.23 -2.33 1.75
CA ILE A 64 13.74 -1.81 0.47
C ILE A 64 12.32 -2.33 0.32
N CYS A 65 11.35 -1.45 0.48
CA CYS A 65 9.95 -1.78 0.38
C CYS A 65 9.26 -0.86 -0.63
N ILE A 66 8.55 -1.47 -1.59
CA ILE A 66 7.74 -0.74 -2.58
C ILE A 66 6.27 -0.66 -2.16
N ASN A 67 5.97 -1.02 -0.93
CA ASN A 67 4.64 -0.92 -0.32
C ASN A 67 3.54 -1.74 -1.04
N CYS A 68 3.90 -2.82 -1.72
CA CYS A 68 2.97 -3.62 -2.52
C CYS A 68 2.06 -4.57 -1.70
N GLY A 69 2.35 -4.83 -0.42
CA GLY A 69 1.54 -5.65 0.48
C GLY A 69 1.59 -7.17 0.23
N GLN A 70 2.31 -7.67 -0.77
CA GLN A 70 2.28 -9.11 -1.12
C GLN A 70 2.81 -10.03 -0.01
N CYS A 71 3.69 -9.53 0.85
CA CYS A 71 4.16 -10.28 2.01
C CYS A 71 3.05 -10.54 3.05
N ALA A 72 2.04 -9.67 3.14
CA ALA A 72 0.86 -9.90 3.97
C ALA A 72 -0.01 -11.03 3.39
N ASN A 73 -0.23 -11.04 2.07
CA ASN A 73 -1.04 -12.05 1.40
C ASN A 73 -0.51 -13.48 1.56
N VAL A 74 0.81 -13.66 1.67
CA VAL A 74 1.43 -14.99 1.80
C VAL A 74 1.73 -15.37 3.25
N CYS A 75 1.46 -14.53 4.22
CA CYS A 75 1.76 -14.81 5.62
C CYS A 75 0.75 -15.81 6.20
N PRO A 76 1.16 -17.07 6.50
CA PRO A 76 0.20 -18.12 6.90
C PRO A 76 -0.37 -17.90 8.29
N THR A 77 0.28 -17.10 9.12
CA THR A 77 -0.14 -16.83 10.50
C THR A 77 -0.79 -15.46 10.69
N GLY A 78 -0.88 -14.66 9.61
CA GLY A 78 -1.34 -13.27 9.72
C GLY A 78 -0.43 -12.41 10.60
N SER A 79 0.86 -12.80 10.74
CA SER A 79 1.86 -11.96 11.41
C SER A 79 2.10 -10.66 10.65
N ILE A 80 2.07 -10.70 9.33
CA ILE A 80 2.13 -9.49 8.50
C ILE A 80 0.73 -9.19 8.03
N THR A 81 0.28 -7.96 8.26
CA THR A 81 -1.01 -7.43 7.81
C THR A 81 -0.81 -6.07 7.18
N GLU A 82 -1.82 -5.64 6.43
CA GLU A 82 -1.92 -4.25 6.01
C GLU A 82 -2.11 -3.33 7.22
N LYS A 83 -1.71 -2.07 7.06
CA LYS A 83 -1.89 -1.05 8.09
C LYS A 83 -3.31 -0.51 8.01
N TYR A 84 -4.08 -0.70 9.07
CA TYR A 84 -5.49 -0.30 9.12
C TYR A 84 -5.66 1.19 9.42
N GLU A 85 -5.53 2.03 8.41
CA GLU A 85 -5.67 3.48 8.55
C GLU A 85 -7.12 3.99 8.47
N TYR A 86 -8.08 3.11 8.14
CA TYR A 86 -9.50 3.48 8.07
C TYR A 86 -10.04 4.05 9.39
N GLN A 87 -9.46 3.69 10.53
CA GLN A 87 -9.79 4.23 11.84
C GLN A 87 -9.50 5.73 11.94
N ASP A 88 -8.39 6.18 11.35
CA ASP A 88 -7.98 7.58 11.36
C ASP A 88 -8.88 8.40 10.44
N VAL A 89 -9.23 7.86 9.26
CA VAL A 89 -10.22 8.46 8.36
C VAL A 89 -11.58 8.60 9.07
N ARG A 90 -12.05 7.53 9.72
CA ARG A 90 -13.30 7.55 10.47
C ARG A 90 -13.30 8.60 11.59
N ARG A 91 -12.16 8.74 12.27
CA ARG A 91 -11.97 9.76 13.32
C ARG A 91 -11.98 11.17 12.73
N ALA A 92 -11.27 11.40 11.63
CA ALA A 92 -11.24 12.69 10.94
C ALA A 92 -12.64 13.16 10.53
N ILE A 93 -13.44 12.26 9.95
CA ILE A 93 -14.83 12.52 9.60
C ILE A 93 -15.66 12.89 10.82
N LYS A 94 -15.57 12.09 11.89
CA LYS A 94 -16.35 12.27 13.12
C LYS A 94 -16.01 13.57 13.86
N GLU A 95 -14.72 13.89 13.93
CA GLU A 95 -14.21 15.05 14.67
C GLU A 95 -14.17 16.33 13.82
N LYS A 96 -14.51 16.24 12.54
CA LYS A 96 -14.49 17.36 11.58
C LYS A 96 -13.17 18.15 11.60
N ARG A 97 -12.05 17.40 11.65
CA ARG A 97 -10.70 17.98 11.76
C ARG A 97 -10.22 18.71 10.49
N GLY A 98 -10.98 18.66 9.41
CA GLY A 98 -10.64 19.27 8.14
C GLY A 98 -11.47 18.68 7.00
N THR A 99 -11.12 19.05 5.79
CA THR A 99 -11.75 18.51 4.59
C THR A 99 -11.25 17.08 4.31
N VAL A 100 -12.17 16.14 4.21
CA VAL A 100 -11.87 14.75 3.89
C VAL A 100 -12.06 14.51 2.39
N ILE A 101 -10.99 14.22 1.70
CA ILE A 101 -10.97 13.95 0.26
C ILE A 101 -10.61 12.47 0.05
N VAL A 102 -11.37 11.77 -0.78
CA VAL A 102 -11.13 10.37 -1.12
C VAL A 102 -10.91 10.24 -2.62
N SER A 103 -9.83 9.58 -3.01
CA SER A 103 -9.62 9.11 -4.38
C SER A 103 -9.95 7.62 -4.44
N THR A 104 -10.83 7.23 -5.37
CA THR A 104 -11.34 5.87 -5.42
C THR A 104 -10.62 5.02 -6.46
N SER A 105 -10.16 3.83 -6.08
CA SER A 105 -9.62 2.87 -7.05
C SER A 105 -10.72 2.39 -8.02
N PRO A 106 -10.42 2.26 -9.32
CA PRO A 106 -11.35 1.74 -10.31
C PRO A 106 -11.92 0.36 -9.98
N SER A 107 -11.16 -0.50 -9.33
CA SER A 107 -11.60 -1.86 -8.94
C SER A 107 -12.69 -1.85 -7.86
N VAL A 108 -12.72 -0.87 -6.97
CA VAL A 108 -13.70 -0.81 -5.88
C VAL A 108 -15.14 -0.70 -6.42
N ARG A 109 -15.34 0.03 -7.51
CA ARG A 109 -16.68 0.23 -8.11
C ARG A 109 -17.31 -1.02 -8.70
N VAL A 110 -16.53 -2.08 -8.95
CA VAL A 110 -17.00 -3.36 -9.46
C VAL A 110 -16.95 -4.47 -8.41
N ALA A 111 -16.32 -4.25 -7.27
CA ALA A 111 -16.20 -5.21 -6.17
C ALA A 111 -17.17 -4.90 -5.01
N ILE A 112 -17.36 -3.64 -4.65
CA ILE A 112 -18.12 -3.25 -3.46
C ILE A 112 -19.60 -3.71 -3.52
N GLY A 113 -20.14 -3.95 -4.70
CA GLY A 113 -21.50 -4.46 -4.87
C GLY A 113 -21.74 -5.81 -4.23
N GLU A 114 -20.71 -6.65 -4.18
CA GLU A 114 -20.77 -8.00 -3.60
C GLU A 114 -21.09 -7.96 -2.11
N GLU A 115 -20.56 -7.01 -1.39
CA GLU A 115 -20.84 -6.79 0.04
C GLU A 115 -22.31 -6.42 0.31
N PHE A 116 -23.04 -6.01 -0.71
CA PHE A 116 -24.47 -5.70 -0.66
C PHE A 116 -25.34 -6.71 -1.41
N GLY A 117 -24.81 -7.91 -1.69
CA GLY A 117 -25.53 -9.00 -2.33
C GLY A 117 -25.80 -8.81 -3.83
N LEU A 118 -25.11 -7.91 -4.49
CA LEU A 118 -25.17 -7.77 -5.95
C LEU A 118 -24.28 -8.84 -6.63
N PRO A 119 -24.60 -9.22 -7.87
CA PRO A 119 -23.76 -10.15 -8.62
C PRO A 119 -22.32 -9.64 -8.75
N PRO A 120 -21.31 -10.55 -8.73
CA PRO A 120 -19.91 -10.18 -8.93
C PRO A 120 -19.70 -9.33 -10.19
N GLY A 121 -18.86 -8.31 -10.09
CA GLY A 121 -18.54 -7.41 -11.19
C GLY A 121 -19.62 -6.37 -11.50
N THR A 122 -20.68 -6.26 -10.70
CA THR A 122 -21.71 -5.24 -10.91
C THR A 122 -21.13 -3.84 -10.78
N PHE A 123 -21.30 -3.02 -11.81
CA PHE A 123 -20.80 -1.65 -11.82
C PHE A 123 -21.61 -0.74 -10.90
N THR A 124 -21.00 -0.24 -9.84
CA THR A 124 -21.68 0.48 -8.76
C THR A 124 -21.12 1.89 -8.48
N GLN A 125 -20.51 2.54 -9.48
CA GLN A 125 -19.82 3.85 -9.29
C GLN A 125 -20.70 4.87 -8.58
N GLY A 126 -21.91 5.10 -9.06
CA GLY A 126 -22.81 6.11 -8.45
C GLY A 126 -23.22 5.76 -7.02
N LYS A 127 -23.46 4.47 -6.75
CA LYS A 127 -23.76 3.97 -5.39
C LYS A 127 -22.56 4.11 -4.45
N MET A 128 -21.34 3.83 -4.94
CA MET A 128 -20.11 4.00 -4.19
C MET A 128 -19.88 5.46 -3.80
N VAL A 129 -20.04 6.39 -4.74
CA VAL A 129 -19.92 7.82 -4.46
C VAL A 129 -20.97 8.27 -3.43
N ALA A 130 -22.22 7.83 -3.60
CA ALA A 130 -23.28 8.15 -2.65
C ALA A 130 -23.02 7.58 -1.26
N LEU A 131 -22.46 6.39 -1.16
CA LEU A 131 -22.04 5.78 0.10
C LEU A 131 -20.97 6.63 0.80
N LEU A 132 -19.90 6.98 0.10
CA LEU A 132 -18.82 7.80 0.64
C LEU A 132 -19.33 9.18 1.11
N LYS A 133 -20.20 9.82 0.33
CA LYS A 133 -20.85 11.07 0.76
C LYS A 133 -21.71 10.89 2.01
N LYS A 134 -22.45 9.80 2.11
CA LYS A 134 -23.23 9.46 3.32
C LYS A 134 -22.36 9.22 4.55
N LEU A 135 -21.16 8.67 4.37
CA LEU A 135 -20.20 8.47 5.45
C LEU A 135 -19.58 9.80 5.93
N GLY A 136 -19.75 10.89 5.20
CA GLY A 136 -19.27 12.22 5.58
C GLY A 136 -18.00 12.65 4.85
N VAL A 137 -17.66 12.01 3.73
CA VAL A 137 -16.56 12.46 2.85
C VAL A 137 -16.97 13.72 2.11
N ASP A 138 -16.12 14.74 2.13
CA ASP A 138 -16.38 16.04 1.51
C ASP A 138 -16.23 15.98 -0.02
N TYR A 139 -15.17 15.34 -0.50
CA TYR A 139 -14.90 15.19 -1.93
C TYR A 139 -14.55 13.74 -2.29
N VAL A 140 -15.13 13.27 -3.39
CA VAL A 140 -14.85 11.96 -3.96
C VAL A 140 -14.29 12.16 -5.36
N LEU A 141 -13.03 11.80 -5.57
CA LEU A 141 -12.30 11.97 -6.82
C LEU A 141 -12.19 10.60 -7.53
N ASP A 142 -12.19 10.65 -8.85
CA ASP A 142 -12.03 9.46 -9.70
C ASP A 142 -10.57 9.31 -10.11
N THR A 143 -9.96 8.19 -9.76
CA THR A 143 -8.59 7.86 -10.15
C THR A 143 -8.43 7.68 -11.66
N ASN A 144 -9.51 7.39 -12.41
CA ASN A 144 -9.44 7.37 -13.88
C ASN A 144 -9.04 8.74 -14.44
N PHE A 145 -9.58 9.84 -13.89
CA PHE A 145 -9.17 11.18 -14.26
C PHE A 145 -7.69 11.43 -13.98
N SER A 146 -7.23 11.00 -12.81
CA SER A 146 -5.80 11.12 -12.46
C SER A 146 -4.90 10.29 -13.39
N ALA A 147 -5.36 9.11 -13.81
CA ALA A 147 -4.64 8.26 -14.75
C ALA A 147 -4.51 8.93 -16.13
N ASP A 148 -5.57 9.54 -16.64
CA ASP A 148 -5.52 10.27 -17.90
C ASP A 148 -4.54 11.46 -17.83
N LEU A 149 -4.55 12.18 -16.72
CA LEU A 149 -3.60 13.27 -16.48
C LEU A 149 -2.15 12.75 -16.42
N THR A 150 -1.92 11.65 -15.72
CA THR A 150 -0.60 11.00 -15.62
C THR A 150 -0.07 10.64 -17.00
N ILE A 151 -0.92 10.03 -17.85
CA ILE A 151 -0.52 9.68 -19.22
C ILE A 151 -0.08 10.93 -20.00
N CYS A 152 -0.79 12.03 -19.89
CA CYS A 152 -0.44 13.27 -20.57
C CYS A 152 0.92 13.84 -20.09
N GLU A 153 1.12 13.85 -18.79
CA GLU A 153 2.35 14.37 -18.16
C GLU A 153 3.56 13.48 -18.51
N GLU A 154 3.43 12.17 -18.33
CA GLU A 154 4.51 11.22 -18.63
C GLU A 154 4.86 11.19 -20.12
N ALA A 155 3.88 11.25 -21.00
CA ALA A 155 4.12 11.34 -22.44
C ALA A 155 4.84 12.64 -22.82
N SER A 156 4.48 13.75 -22.21
CA SER A 156 5.13 15.04 -22.42
C SER A 156 6.58 15.03 -21.94
N GLU A 157 6.84 14.45 -20.78
CA GLU A 157 8.19 14.27 -20.24
C GLU A 157 9.03 13.37 -21.14
N LEU A 158 8.48 12.25 -21.62
CA LEU A 158 9.17 11.35 -22.54
C LEU A 158 9.55 12.06 -23.85
N LEU A 159 8.63 12.82 -24.44
CA LEU A 159 8.88 13.57 -25.65
C LEU A 159 9.96 14.63 -25.45
N ASP A 160 9.95 15.34 -24.33
CA ASP A 160 10.98 16.30 -23.98
C ASP A 160 12.37 15.63 -23.87
N ARG A 161 12.45 14.48 -23.20
CA ARG A 161 13.69 13.70 -23.10
C ARG A 161 14.21 13.21 -24.44
N ILE A 162 13.33 12.79 -25.34
CA ILE A 162 13.71 12.37 -26.71
C ILE A 162 14.23 13.56 -27.53
N GLN A 163 13.60 14.72 -27.44
CA GLN A 163 13.93 15.90 -28.23
C GLN A 163 15.17 16.64 -27.71
N ASN A 164 15.28 16.78 -26.39
CA ASN A 164 16.31 17.62 -25.75
C ASN A 164 17.43 16.81 -25.10
N GLY A 165 17.37 15.50 -25.18
CA GLY A 165 18.31 14.59 -24.56
C GLY A 165 18.01 14.37 -23.07
N GLY A 166 18.09 13.14 -22.62
CA GLY A 166 17.84 12.73 -21.25
C GLY A 166 18.02 11.22 -21.10
N ILE A 167 17.95 10.74 -19.86
CA ILE A 167 17.95 9.31 -19.58
C ILE A 167 16.55 8.77 -19.91
N LEU A 168 16.49 7.81 -20.82
CA LEU A 168 15.29 7.04 -21.16
C LEU A 168 15.17 5.81 -20.26
#